data_ee8c451f60599baea325fb4cbc3e109c
#
_entry.id   ee8c451f60599baea325fb4cbc3e109c
#
_cell.length_a   1.000
_cell.length_b   1.000
_cell.length_c   1.000
_cell.angle_alpha   90.00
_cell.angle_beta   90.00
_cell.angle_gamma   90.00
#
_symmetry.space_group_name_H-M   'P 1'
#
loop_
_entity.id
_entity.type
_entity.pdbx_description
1 polymer ?
#
loop_
_entity_poly.entity_id
_entity_poly.type
_entity_poly.pdbx_seq_one_letter_code
_entity_poly.pdbx_strand_id
1 'polypeptide(L)'
;MRIYEKRENKDKNKLLIRKYEQYLLLEKSLSNNTLDAYMTDLDKLLSFLLLEEINIFEVTLDDLQNFAAGLHDIGIHPRSQARIISGIKSFYRFLILDDYIQSDPTELLEGPKIGFKLPDVLSVQEIDSIISTIELGKKEGQRNRAILETLYSCGLRVSELTNLKLSELYFNEGFIKVEGKGNKQRLVPISPRAIKEINSYLTDRATIEIKKDYEDFLFLSRRGTNLSRIMVFHIIKEQANIAGIKKNVSPHTFRHSFATHLLEGGANLRAIQCMLGHESITTTEIYTHIDRNMLRSEIIEHHPRNIKYRENEKRKAEEQEYKDSSVNNEHEK
;
A
#
# COMPACT_ATOMS: atom_id res chain seq x y z
N MET A 1 48.56 10.01 17.89
CA MET A 1 48.40 9.88 16.45
C MET A 1 47.12 9.11 16.06
N ARG A 2 46.97 7.80 16.37
CA ARG A 2 45.77 7.00 16.03
C ARG A 2 44.40 7.56 16.46
N ILE A 3 44.31 8.33 17.55
CA ILE A 3 43.05 8.90 18.05
C ILE A 3 42.59 10.11 17.21
N TYR A 4 43.53 10.90 16.73
CA TYR A 4 43.24 12.04 15.84
C TYR A 4 42.84 11.57 14.44
N GLU A 5 43.52 10.57 13.89
CA GLU A 5 43.16 9.94 12.61
C GLU A 5 41.75 9.30 12.63
N LYS A 6 41.39 8.63 13.72
CA LYS A 6 40.02 8.08 13.90
C LYS A 6 38.95 9.17 13.98
N ARG A 7 39.23 10.33 14.54
CA ARG A 7 38.28 11.48 14.60
C ARG A 7 38.12 12.15 13.23
N GLU A 8 39.22 12.38 12.53
CA GLU A 8 39.23 13.00 11.21
C GLU A 8 38.50 12.13 10.16
N ASN A 9 38.72 10.83 10.18
CA ASN A 9 37.98 9.87 9.33
C ASN A 9 36.48 9.84 9.67
N LYS A 10 36.11 9.96 10.93
CA LYS A 10 34.70 9.98 11.34
C LYS A 10 33.97 11.23 10.84
N ASP A 11 34.62 12.37 10.81
CA ASP A 11 34.04 13.62 10.30
C ASP A 11 33.99 13.64 8.76
N LYS A 12 34.99 13.10 8.09
CA LYS A 12 34.99 12.89 6.61
C LYS A 12 33.85 11.94 6.18
N ASN A 13 33.67 10.83 6.89
CA ASN A 13 32.58 9.90 6.60
C ASN A 13 31.21 10.53 6.82
N LYS A 14 31.03 11.39 7.85
CA LYS A 14 29.77 12.09 8.05
C LYS A 14 29.43 13.05 6.90
N LEU A 15 30.42 13.76 6.40
CA LEU A 15 30.25 14.67 5.26
C LEU A 15 29.88 13.88 4.01
N LEU A 16 30.56 12.76 3.76
CA LEU A 16 30.30 11.86 2.65
C LEU A 16 28.86 11.30 2.69
N ILE A 17 28.41 10.84 3.87
CA ILE A 17 27.06 10.32 4.08
C ILE A 17 26.01 11.41 3.78
N ARG A 18 26.23 12.65 4.23
CA ARG A 18 25.34 13.77 3.90
C ARG A 18 25.29 14.09 2.40
N LYS A 19 26.42 14.04 1.71
CA LYS A 19 26.44 14.22 0.26
C LYS A 19 25.68 13.10 -0.47
N TYR A 20 25.83 11.86 -0.03
CA TYR A 20 25.05 10.75 -0.57
C TYR A 20 23.54 10.92 -0.31
N GLU A 21 23.15 11.35 0.88
CA GLU A 21 21.76 11.67 1.21
C GLU A 21 21.19 12.76 0.27
N GLN A 22 21.96 13.82 0.03
CA GLN A 22 21.60 14.89 -0.92
C GLN A 22 21.49 14.36 -2.36
N TYR A 23 22.42 13.53 -2.81
CA TYR A 23 22.35 12.87 -4.11
C TYR A 23 21.08 12.03 -4.27
N LEU A 24 20.72 11.24 -3.25
CA LEU A 24 19.49 10.43 -3.28
C LEU A 24 18.22 11.30 -3.34
N LEU A 25 18.20 12.42 -2.63
CA LEU A 25 17.06 13.35 -2.59
C LEU A 25 16.94 14.17 -3.87
N LEU A 26 18.02 14.81 -4.30
CA LEU A 26 17.99 15.84 -5.35
C LEU A 26 18.14 15.25 -6.75
N GLU A 27 19.04 14.29 -6.94
CA GLU A 27 19.30 13.72 -8.26
C GLU A 27 18.46 12.47 -8.54
N LYS A 28 18.28 11.61 -7.54
CA LYS A 28 17.45 10.40 -7.69
C LYS A 28 15.97 10.62 -7.34
N SER A 29 15.61 11.77 -6.77
CA SER A 29 14.24 12.14 -6.39
C SER A 29 13.54 11.01 -5.59
N LEU A 30 14.27 10.35 -4.69
CA LEU A 30 13.73 9.24 -3.91
C LEU A 30 12.73 9.75 -2.85
N SER A 31 11.74 8.94 -2.55
CA SER A 31 10.83 9.23 -1.44
C SER A 31 11.56 9.10 -0.09
N ASN A 32 11.13 9.86 0.93
CA ASN A 32 11.71 9.80 2.28
C ASN A 32 11.80 8.38 2.84
N ASN A 33 10.77 7.54 2.63
CA ASN A 33 10.80 6.14 3.08
C ASN A 33 11.90 5.31 2.37
N THR A 34 12.19 5.60 1.10
CA THR A 34 13.26 4.92 0.36
C THR A 34 14.62 5.42 0.80
N LEU A 35 14.73 6.73 1.03
CA LEU A 35 15.92 7.36 1.58
C LEU A 35 16.27 6.75 2.94
N ASP A 36 15.32 6.74 3.89
CA ASP A 36 15.51 6.17 5.23
C ASP A 36 15.95 4.70 5.16
N ALA A 37 15.38 3.93 4.23
CA ALA A 37 15.76 2.54 4.02
C ALA A 37 17.20 2.41 3.53
N TYR A 38 17.62 3.23 2.55
CA TYR A 38 19.00 3.21 2.00
C TYR A 38 20.02 3.69 3.03
N MET A 39 19.68 4.73 3.82
CA MET A 39 20.55 5.20 4.90
C MET A 39 20.71 4.13 5.99
N THR A 40 19.61 3.49 6.40
CA THR A 40 19.65 2.36 7.36
C THR A 40 20.48 1.18 6.83
N ASP A 41 20.44 0.90 5.54
CA ASP A 41 21.21 -0.16 4.91
C ASP A 41 22.70 0.18 4.82
N LEU A 42 23.01 1.44 4.51
CA LEU A 42 24.38 1.95 4.54
C LEU A 42 24.97 1.89 5.96
N ASP A 43 24.20 2.24 6.99
CA ASP A 43 24.65 2.16 8.39
C ASP A 43 25.06 0.74 8.80
N LYS A 44 24.38 -0.30 8.26
CA LYS A 44 24.79 -1.70 8.49
C LYS A 44 26.14 -2.01 7.89
N LEU A 45 26.37 -1.56 6.63
CA LEU A 45 27.68 -1.73 5.97
C LEU A 45 28.77 -0.98 6.75
N LEU A 46 28.53 0.28 7.08
CA LEU A 46 29.50 1.10 7.83
C LEU A 46 29.87 0.48 9.18
N SER A 47 28.88 -0.11 9.86
CA SER A 47 29.10 -0.81 11.13
C SER A 47 29.98 -2.06 10.93
N PHE A 48 29.75 -2.83 9.88
CA PHE A 48 30.56 -3.98 9.52
C PHE A 48 32.01 -3.54 9.18
N LEU A 49 32.18 -2.56 8.29
CA LEU A 49 33.50 -2.06 7.88
C LEU A 49 34.29 -1.52 9.10
N LEU A 50 33.61 -0.88 10.04
CA LEU A 50 34.24 -0.39 11.27
C LEU A 50 34.73 -1.55 12.16
N LEU A 51 33.98 -2.64 12.27
CA LEU A 51 34.34 -3.83 13.03
C LEU A 51 35.54 -4.57 12.43
N GLU A 52 35.55 -4.68 11.09
CA GLU A 52 36.63 -5.31 10.34
C GLU A 52 37.86 -4.39 10.10
N GLU A 53 37.81 -3.15 10.60
CA GLU A 53 38.84 -2.11 10.39
C GLU A 53 39.13 -1.80 8.90
N ILE A 54 38.12 -1.93 8.02
CA ILE A 54 38.23 -1.73 6.57
C ILE A 54 37.87 -0.28 6.23
N ASN A 55 38.69 0.34 5.39
CA ASN A 55 38.41 1.68 4.85
C ASN A 55 37.33 1.62 3.78
N ILE A 56 36.33 2.50 3.85
CA ILE A 56 35.18 2.56 2.92
C ILE A 56 35.58 2.73 1.44
N PHE A 57 36.72 3.34 1.15
CA PHE A 57 37.25 3.54 -0.18
C PHE A 57 38.11 2.39 -0.72
N GLU A 58 38.48 1.43 0.14
CA GLU A 58 39.35 0.30 -0.16
C GLU A 58 38.63 -1.05 -0.07
N VAL A 59 37.32 -1.02 0.02
CA VAL A 59 36.47 -2.22 0.12
C VAL A 59 36.60 -3.07 -1.13
N THR A 60 36.82 -4.36 -0.93
CA THR A 60 36.90 -5.36 -1.99
C THR A 60 35.60 -6.11 -2.19
N LEU A 61 35.50 -6.87 -3.29
CA LEU A 61 34.35 -7.77 -3.51
C LEU A 61 34.25 -8.82 -2.40
N ASP A 62 35.37 -9.35 -1.94
CA ASP A 62 35.40 -10.38 -0.86
C ASP A 62 34.85 -9.82 0.46
N ASP A 63 35.16 -8.57 0.81
CA ASP A 63 34.61 -7.91 1.99
C ASP A 63 33.09 -7.79 1.90
N LEU A 64 32.58 -7.41 0.72
CA LEU A 64 31.14 -7.31 0.49
C LEU A 64 30.43 -8.68 0.48
N GLN A 65 31.11 -9.72 0.00
CA GLN A 65 30.60 -11.09 0.08
C GLN A 65 30.54 -11.57 1.55
N ASN A 66 31.57 -11.28 2.35
CA ASN A 66 31.60 -11.56 3.78
C ASN A 66 30.48 -10.79 4.52
N PHE A 67 30.28 -9.52 4.19
CA PHE A 67 29.14 -8.75 4.71
C PHE A 67 27.80 -9.39 4.35
N ALA A 68 27.62 -9.81 3.08
CA ALA A 68 26.38 -10.45 2.63
C ALA A 68 26.16 -11.81 3.34
N ALA A 69 27.22 -12.60 3.55
CA ALA A 69 27.16 -13.83 4.34
C ALA A 69 26.78 -13.54 5.80
N GLY A 70 27.35 -12.53 6.43
CA GLY A 70 26.98 -12.10 7.78
C GLY A 70 25.51 -11.69 7.91
N LEU A 71 24.94 -11.03 6.90
CA LEU A 71 23.50 -10.72 6.86
C LEU A 71 22.63 -12.00 6.84
N HIS A 72 23.09 -13.02 6.14
CA HIS A 72 22.42 -14.32 6.10
C HIS A 72 22.48 -15.03 7.44
N ASP A 73 23.65 -15.05 8.07
CA ASP A 73 23.91 -15.76 9.33
C ASP A 73 23.11 -15.21 10.51
N ILE A 74 22.89 -13.89 10.54
CA ILE A 74 22.00 -13.24 11.52
C ILE A 74 20.51 -13.35 11.16
N GLY A 75 20.15 -14.13 10.13
CA GLY A 75 18.78 -14.47 9.77
C GLY A 75 17.98 -13.37 9.04
N ILE A 76 18.65 -12.41 8.41
CA ILE A 76 17.96 -11.41 7.60
C ILE A 76 17.29 -12.08 6.38
N HIS A 77 16.00 -11.83 6.20
CA HIS A 77 15.23 -12.43 5.12
C HIS A 77 15.81 -12.09 3.73
N PRO A 78 15.90 -13.05 2.76
CA PRO A 78 16.53 -12.85 1.44
C PRO A 78 16.06 -11.60 0.67
N ARG A 79 14.78 -11.25 0.72
CA ARG A 79 14.28 -10.00 0.09
C ARG A 79 14.85 -8.74 0.73
N SER A 80 15.09 -8.76 2.05
CA SER A 80 15.72 -7.65 2.76
C SER A 80 17.21 -7.57 2.44
N GLN A 81 17.90 -8.72 2.33
CA GLN A 81 19.30 -8.78 1.88
C GLN A 81 19.46 -8.20 0.47
N ALA A 82 18.59 -8.60 -0.48
CA ALA A 82 18.62 -8.06 -1.84
C ALA A 82 18.42 -6.53 -1.87
N ARG A 83 17.53 -6.00 -1.01
CA ARG A 83 17.32 -4.56 -0.88
C ARG A 83 18.57 -3.87 -0.31
N ILE A 84 19.19 -4.43 0.73
CA ILE A 84 20.42 -3.92 1.34
C ILE A 84 21.53 -3.86 0.28
N ILE A 85 21.75 -4.94 -0.47
CA ILE A 85 22.75 -5.00 -1.55
C ILE A 85 22.45 -3.93 -2.62
N SER A 86 21.18 -3.71 -2.98
CA SER A 86 20.81 -2.65 -3.92
C SER A 86 21.13 -1.26 -3.39
N GLY A 87 20.92 -1.00 -2.10
CA GLY A 87 21.31 0.25 -1.44
C GLY A 87 22.82 0.47 -1.44
N ILE A 88 23.61 -0.59 -1.16
CA ILE A 88 25.07 -0.56 -1.19
C ILE A 88 25.59 -0.29 -2.62
N LYS A 89 25.04 -0.96 -3.63
CA LYS A 89 25.37 -0.69 -5.05
C LYS A 89 25.08 0.76 -5.43
N SER A 90 24.00 1.34 -4.92
CA SER A 90 23.68 2.75 -5.13
C SER A 90 24.71 3.67 -4.49
N PHE A 91 25.21 3.34 -3.30
CA PHE A 91 26.23 4.11 -2.61
C PHE A 91 27.58 4.07 -3.35
N TYR A 92 28.06 2.88 -3.73
CA TYR A 92 29.34 2.78 -4.46
C TYR A 92 29.25 3.41 -5.85
N ARG A 93 28.12 3.36 -6.52
CA ARG A 93 27.89 4.12 -7.76
C ARG A 93 27.98 5.63 -7.55
N PHE A 94 27.48 6.15 -6.42
CA PHE A 94 27.66 7.56 -6.06
C PHE A 94 29.15 7.88 -5.84
N LEU A 95 29.92 7.00 -5.16
CA LEU A 95 31.35 7.21 -4.95
C LEU A 95 32.14 7.27 -6.28
N ILE A 96 31.76 6.47 -7.28
CA ILE A 96 32.33 6.56 -8.65
C ILE A 96 31.97 7.89 -9.30
N LEU A 97 30.69 8.31 -9.23
CA LEU A 97 30.21 9.52 -9.89
C LEU A 97 30.85 10.80 -9.34
N ASP A 98 31.18 10.81 -8.06
CA ASP A 98 31.85 11.93 -7.36
C ASP A 98 33.38 11.75 -7.28
N ASP A 99 33.97 10.83 -8.08
CA ASP A 99 35.40 10.57 -8.17
C ASP A 99 36.12 10.19 -6.87
N TYR A 100 35.37 9.62 -5.90
CA TYR A 100 35.99 9.11 -4.66
C TYR A 100 36.72 7.80 -4.84
N ILE A 101 36.30 6.96 -5.78
CA ILE A 101 36.94 5.68 -6.15
C ILE A 101 36.98 5.51 -7.66
N GLN A 102 37.90 4.69 -8.17
CA GLN A 102 38.10 4.47 -9.59
C GLN A 102 37.40 3.22 -10.14
N SER A 103 37.04 2.27 -9.29
CA SER A 103 36.37 1.03 -9.67
C SER A 103 35.23 0.70 -8.68
N ASP A 104 34.18 0.08 -9.21
CA ASP A 104 33.01 -0.31 -8.40
C ASP A 104 33.22 -1.70 -7.76
N PRO A 105 33.47 -1.82 -6.45
CA PRO A 105 33.67 -3.11 -5.81
C PRO A 105 32.35 -3.94 -5.77
N THR A 106 31.22 -3.32 -6.09
CA THR A 106 29.91 -3.99 -6.06
C THR A 106 29.48 -4.55 -7.41
N GLU A 107 30.27 -4.35 -8.48
CA GLU A 107 29.89 -4.74 -9.84
C GLU A 107 29.51 -6.22 -9.93
N LEU A 108 30.35 -7.10 -9.39
CA LEU A 108 30.14 -8.54 -9.37
C LEU A 108 29.43 -9.07 -8.10
N LEU A 109 29.00 -8.17 -7.20
CA LEU A 109 28.28 -8.57 -6.01
C LEU A 109 26.88 -9.09 -6.37
N GLU A 110 26.63 -10.37 -6.16
CA GLU A 110 25.33 -10.97 -6.40
C GLU A 110 24.42 -10.91 -5.16
N GLY A 111 23.15 -10.65 -5.39
CA GLY A 111 22.13 -10.76 -4.34
C GLY A 111 21.67 -12.21 -4.14
N PRO A 112 21.01 -12.51 -3.02
CA PRO A 112 20.45 -13.83 -2.77
C PRO A 112 19.40 -14.18 -3.83
N LYS A 113 19.35 -15.44 -4.25
CA LYS A 113 18.30 -15.94 -5.14
C LYS A 113 16.96 -15.92 -4.41
N ILE A 114 16.08 -15.05 -4.84
CA ILE A 114 14.72 -14.93 -4.29
C ILE A 114 13.83 -15.86 -5.09
N GLY A 115 13.29 -16.89 -4.45
CA GLY A 115 12.29 -17.76 -5.06
C GLY A 115 11.04 -16.93 -5.45
N PHE A 116 10.50 -17.21 -6.65
CA PHE A 116 9.23 -16.60 -7.08
C PHE A 116 8.08 -17.26 -6.30
N LYS A 117 7.49 -16.52 -5.36
CA LYS A 117 6.27 -16.90 -4.68
C LYS A 117 5.11 -16.14 -5.31
N LEU A 118 4.16 -16.86 -5.88
CA LEU A 118 2.91 -16.25 -6.35
C LEU A 118 2.24 -15.54 -5.17
N PRO A 119 1.78 -14.30 -5.36
CA PRO A 119 1.08 -13.59 -4.30
C PRO A 119 -0.22 -14.31 -3.96
N ASP A 120 -0.54 -14.34 -2.66
CA ASP A 120 -1.80 -14.89 -2.19
C ASP A 120 -2.97 -14.03 -2.69
N VAL A 121 -3.95 -14.65 -3.34
CA VAL A 121 -5.23 -14.04 -3.75
C VAL A 121 -6.33 -14.63 -2.87
N LEU A 122 -7.19 -13.76 -2.34
CA LEU A 122 -8.38 -14.16 -1.61
C LEU A 122 -9.53 -14.35 -2.60
N SER A 123 -10.32 -15.40 -2.45
CA SER A 123 -11.58 -15.52 -3.19
C SER A 123 -12.61 -14.50 -2.65
N VAL A 124 -13.68 -14.28 -3.42
CA VAL A 124 -14.79 -13.41 -3.00
C VAL A 124 -15.40 -13.92 -1.69
N GLN A 125 -15.54 -15.25 -1.54
CA GLN A 125 -16.05 -15.90 -0.34
C GLN A 125 -15.14 -15.70 0.88
N GLU A 126 -13.82 -15.81 0.70
CA GLU A 126 -12.85 -15.54 1.78
C GLU A 126 -12.92 -14.10 2.24
N ILE A 127 -13.06 -13.13 1.31
CA ILE A 127 -13.22 -11.71 1.65
C ILE A 127 -14.54 -11.49 2.40
N ASP A 128 -15.63 -12.08 1.93
CA ASP A 128 -16.93 -12.01 2.60
C ASP A 128 -16.85 -12.61 4.02
N SER A 129 -16.18 -13.75 4.18
CA SER A 129 -15.97 -14.39 5.48
C SER A 129 -15.18 -13.49 6.43
N ILE A 130 -14.07 -12.89 5.96
CA ILE A 130 -13.24 -11.96 6.77
C ILE A 130 -14.09 -10.76 7.24
N ILE A 131 -14.88 -10.17 6.34
CA ILE A 131 -15.68 -8.98 6.67
C ILE A 131 -16.84 -9.35 7.63
N SER A 132 -17.41 -10.55 7.49
CA SER A 132 -18.52 -11.01 8.31
C SER A 132 -18.13 -11.31 9.77
N THR A 133 -16.84 -11.57 10.06
CA THR A 133 -16.36 -11.77 11.43
C THR A 133 -16.36 -10.48 12.27
N ILE A 134 -16.55 -9.33 11.64
CA ILE A 134 -16.53 -8.04 12.35
C ILE A 134 -17.81 -7.88 13.15
N GLU A 135 -17.67 -7.84 14.47
CA GLU A 135 -18.76 -7.61 15.42
C GLU A 135 -19.16 -6.13 15.43
N LEU A 136 -20.32 -5.81 14.83
CA LEU A 136 -20.81 -4.43 14.72
C LEU A 136 -21.21 -3.82 16.08
N GLY A 137 -21.48 -4.62 17.08
CA GLY A 137 -21.75 -4.17 18.45
C GLY A 137 -20.52 -3.62 19.18
N LYS A 138 -19.31 -3.88 18.67
CA LYS A 138 -18.09 -3.27 19.22
C LYS A 138 -17.93 -1.83 18.73
N LYS A 139 -17.38 -0.97 19.59
CA LYS A 139 -17.21 0.47 19.35
C LYS A 139 -16.51 0.81 18.02
N GLU A 140 -15.61 -0.05 17.56
CA GLU A 140 -14.90 0.13 16.28
C GLU A 140 -15.43 -0.77 15.16
N GLY A 141 -16.45 -1.55 15.41
CA GLY A 141 -16.96 -2.56 14.49
C GLY A 141 -17.34 -1.95 13.14
N GLN A 142 -18.19 -0.93 13.16
CA GLN A 142 -18.65 -0.27 11.94
C GLN A 142 -17.49 0.39 11.17
N ARG A 143 -16.55 1.06 11.89
CA ARG A 143 -15.33 1.59 11.28
C ARG A 143 -14.52 0.50 10.57
N ASN A 144 -14.25 -0.61 11.27
CA ASN A 144 -13.42 -1.69 10.75
C ASN A 144 -14.07 -2.33 9.52
N ARG A 145 -15.39 -2.46 9.52
CA ARG A 145 -16.15 -2.96 8.37
C ARG A 145 -16.07 -2.00 7.18
N ALA A 146 -16.25 -0.71 7.40
CA ALA A 146 -16.09 0.31 6.36
C ALA A 146 -14.67 0.31 5.78
N ILE A 147 -13.63 0.14 6.60
CA ILE A 147 -12.24 0.02 6.17
C ILE A 147 -12.04 -1.16 5.20
N LEU A 148 -12.48 -2.37 5.57
CA LEU A 148 -12.28 -3.55 4.75
C LEU A 148 -13.08 -3.50 3.45
N GLU A 149 -14.33 -3.03 3.50
CA GLU A 149 -15.14 -2.81 2.28
C GLU A 149 -14.51 -1.78 1.35
N THR A 150 -13.99 -0.67 1.90
CA THR A 150 -13.31 0.37 1.08
C THR A 150 -12.03 -0.17 0.45
N LEU A 151 -11.20 -0.90 1.20
CA LEU A 151 -9.98 -1.52 0.66
C LEU A 151 -10.29 -2.46 -0.51
N TYR A 152 -11.31 -3.30 -0.35
CA TYR A 152 -11.69 -4.25 -1.39
C TYR A 152 -12.42 -3.60 -2.56
N SER A 153 -13.29 -2.63 -2.30
CA SER A 153 -14.08 -1.96 -3.34
C SER A 153 -13.26 -1.06 -4.25
N CYS A 154 -12.20 -0.43 -3.71
CA CYS A 154 -11.43 0.58 -4.41
C CYS A 154 -9.98 0.16 -4.68
N GLY A 155 -9.54 -0.99 -4.17
CA GLY A 155 -8.16 -1.46 -4.34
C GLY A 155 -7.09 -0.49 -3.82
N LEU A 156 -7.38 0.27 -2.75
CA LEU A 156 -6.49 1.32 -2.23
C LEU A 156 -5.20 0.75 -1.63
N ARG A 157 -4.11 1.55 -1.70
CA ARG A 157 -2.96 1.33 -0.81
C ARG A 157 -3.36 1.68 0.62
N VAL A 158 -2.77 1.01 1.60
CA VAL A 158 -3.08 1.28 3.02
C VAL A 158 -2.83 2.74 3.41
N SER A 159 -1.81 3.39 2.85
CA SER A 159 -1.55 4.82 3.06
C SER A 159 -2.61 5.72 2.44
N GLU A 160 -3.14 5.37 1.28
CA GLU A 160 -4.24 6.09 0.64
C GLU A 160 -5.52 5.99 1.49
N LEU A 161 -5.82 4.80 2.01
CA LEU A 161 -6.97 4.61 2.91
C LEU A 161 -6.85 5.41 4.21
N THR A 162 -5.68 5.36 4.87
CA THR A 162 -5.49 6.05 6.17
C THR A 162 -5.45 7.57 6.05
N ASN A 163 -5.15 8.09 4.87
CA ASN A 163 -5.11 9.52 4.57
C ASN A 163 -6.35 10.02 3.82
N LEU A 164 -7.33 9.15 3.55
CA LEU A 164 -8.56 9.54 2.87
C LEU A 164 -9.35 10.57 3.70
N LYS A 165 -9.78 11.64 3.04
CA LYS A 165 -10.46 12.78 3.66
C LYS A 165 -11.95 12.79 3.36
N LEU A 166 -12.74 13.40 4.23
CA LEU A 166 -14.16 13.62 4.01
C LEU A 166 -14.40 14.50 2.79
N SER A 167 -13.60 15.56 2.62
CA SER A 167 -13.64 16.47 1.48
C SER A 167 -13.31 15.82 0.12
N GLU A 168 -12.83 14.57 0.13
CA GLU A 168 -12.46 13.81 -1.06
C GLU A 168 -13.47 12.72 -1.43
N LEU A 169 -14.65 12.71 -0.79
CA LEU A 169 -15.71 11.74 -1.02
C LEU A 169 -16.76 12.32 -1.97
N TYR A 170 -16.84 11.82 -3.18
CA TYR A 170 -17.80 12.22 -4.22
C TYR A 170 -18.82 11.10 -4.43
N PHE A 171 -19.61 10.80 -3.39
CA PHE A 171 -20.51 9.63 -3.37
C PHE A 171 -21.67 9.74 -4.36
N ASN A 172 -22.16 10.94 -4.64
CA ASN A 172 -23.20 11.15 -5.64
C ASN A 172 -22.73 10.76 -7.04
N GLU A 173 -21.46 11.01 -7.34
CA GLU A 173 -20.83 10.64 -8.60
C GLU A 173 -20.29 9.20 -8.58
N GLY A 174 -20.22 8.57 -7.42
CA GLY A 174 -19.69 7.22 -7.24
C GLY A 174 -18.16 7.13 -7.26
N PHE A 175 -17.46 8.18 -6.81
CA PHE A 175 -16.00 8.26 -6.79
C PHE A 175 -15.47 8.73 -5.44
N ILE A 176 -14.20 8.40 -5.20
CA ILE A 176 -13.36 9.03 -4.19
C ILE A 176 -12.09 9.54 -4.86
N LYS A 177 -11.55 10.64 -4.34
CA LYS A 177 -10.25 11.16 -4.75
C LYS A 177 -9.18 10.67 -3.79
N VAL A 178 -8.09 10.13 -4.31
CA VAL A 178 -6.99 9.62 -3.50
C VAL A 178 -5.67 10.21 -3.96
N GLU A 179 -4.78 10.48 -2.99
CA GLU A 179 -3.43 10.95 -3.24
C GLU A 179 -2.44 9.80 -3.12
N GLY A 180 -1.71 9.54 -4.21
CA GLY A 180 -0.71 8.49 -4.31
C GLY A 180 0.71 9.00 -4.09
N LYS A 181 1.69 8.18 -4.51
CA LYS A 181 3.11 8.53 -4.45
C LYS A 181 3.41 9.79 -5.28
N GLY A 182 4.22 10.71 -4.72
CA GLY A 182 4.58 11.96 -5.39
C GLY A 182 3.42 12.96 -5.48
N ASN A 183 2.47 12.95 -4.52
CA ASN A 183 1.29 13.83 -4.45
C ASN A 183 0.40 13.77 -5.71
N LYS A 184 0.51 12.71 -6.51
CA LYS A 184 -0.35 12.51 -7.68
C LYS A 184 -1.74 12.09 -7.22
N GLN A 185 -2.75 12.86 -7.62
CA GLN A 185 -4.15 12.60 -7.30
C GLN A 185 -4.81 11.81 -8.42
N ARG A 186 -5.72 10.89 -8.05
CA ARG A 186 -6.58 10.18 -9.00
C ARG A 186 -7.97 9.97 -8.43
N LEU A 187 -8.95 9.83 -9.31
CA LEU A 187 -10.29 9.40 -8.97
C LEU A 187 -10.36 7.87 -9.04
N VAL A 188 -10.95 7.28 -8.01
CA VAL A 188 -11.18 5.84 -7.93
C VAL A 188 -12.67 5.60 -7.74
N PRO A 189 -13.32 4.80 -8.60
CA PRO A 189 -14.72 4.43 -8.40
C PRO A 189 -14.91 3.68 -7.08
N ILE A 190 -16.06 3.89 -6.43
CA ILE A 190 -16.42 3.25 -5.17
C ILE A 190 -17.76 2.53 -5.31
N SER A 191 -17.88 1.34 -4.72
CA SER A 191 -19.13 0.58 -4.78
C SER A 191 -20.21 1.14 -3.85
N PRO A 192 -21.50 0.97 -4.18
CA PRO A 192 -22.61 1.35 -3.31
C PRO A 192 -22.52 0.67 -1.92
N ARG A 193 -22.00 -0.55 -1.85
CA ARG A 193 -21.80 -1.26 -0.58
C ARG A 193 -20.78 -0.55 0.30
N ALA A 194 -19.62 -0.14 -0.24
CA ALA A 194 -18.63 0.59 0.53
C ALA A 194 -19.16 1.97 0.98
N ILE A 195 -19.90 2.67 0.10
CA ILE A 195 -20.57 3.92 0.46
C ILE A 195 -21.53 3.73 1.64
N LYS A 196 -22.34 2.68 1.61
CA LYS A 196 -23.26 2.34 2.71
C LYS A 196 -22.52 2.12 4.03
N GLU A 197 -21.43 1.33 4.01
CA GLU A 197 -20.69 1.05 5.24
C GLU A 197 -19.95 2.30 5.76
N ILE A 198 -19.46 3.16 4.86
CA ILE A 198 -18.87 4.45 5.26
C ILE A 198 -19.96 5.35 5.90
N ASN A 199 -21.13 5.49 5.29
CA ASN A 199 -22.22 6.31 5.84
C ASN A 199 -22.66 5.82 7.22
N SER A 200 -22.75 4.50 7.42
CA SER A 200 -23.04 3.93 8.74
C SER A 200 -21.93 4.27 9.75
N TYR A 201 -20.67 4.20 9.34
CA TYR A 201 -19.54 4.59 10.19
C TYR A 201 -19.52 6.10 10.50
N LEU A 202 -19.94 6.98 9.59
CA LEU A 202 -19.98 8.42 9.84
C LEU A 202 -20.88 8.78 11.02
N THR A 203 -21.95 8.01 11.29
CA THR A 203 -22.77 8.16 12.49
C THR A 203 -21.97 7.91 13.76
N ASP A 204 -21.19 6.81 13.81
CA ASP A 204 -20.34 6.50 14.95
C ASP A 204 -19.20 7.51 15.08
N ARG A 205 -18.60 7.92 13.93
CA ARG A 205 -17.52 8.90 13.88
C ARG A 205 -17.91 10.24 14.51
N ALA A 206 -19.17 10.67 14.36
CA ALA A 206 -19.67 11.92 14.95
C ALA A 206 -19.63 11.92 16.50
N THR A 207 -19.53 10.74 17.13
CA THR A 207 -19.44 10.60 18.60
C THR A 207 -18.01 10.64 19.13
N ILE A 208 -16.99 10.64 18.24
CA ILE A 208 -15.59 10.64 18.63
C ILE A 208 -15.12 12.07 18.90
N GLU A 209 -14.43 12.28 20.01
CA GLU A 209 -13.71 13.54 20.27
C GLU A 209 -12.50 13.63 19.33
N ILE A 210 -12.61 14.49 18.30
CA ILE A 210 -11.61 14.60 17.25
C ILE A 210 -10.56 15.63 17.65
N LYS A 211 -9.29 15.28 17.52
CA LYS A 211 -8.19 16.21 17.78
C LYS A 211 -8.07 17.22 16.65
N LYS A 212 -7.56 18.42 17.01
CA LYS A 212 -7.26 19.49 16.05
C LYS A 212 -6.40 18.98 14.89
N ASP A 213 -6.71 19.41 13.68
CA ASP A 213 -6.07 19.04 12.40
C ASP A 213 -6.40 17.63 11.88
N TYR A 214 -7.31 16.88 12.56
CA TYR A 214 -7.75 15.55 12.12
C TYR A 214 -9.23 15.49 11.71
N GLU A 215 -9.92 16.62 11.66
CA GLU A 215 -11.37 16.74 11.42
C GLU A 215 -11.76 16.21 10.04
N ASP A 216 -10.88 16.41 9.04
CA ASP A 216 -11.15 16.01 7.65
C ASP A 216 -10.78 14.55 7.35
N PHE A 217 -10.06 13.85 8.25
CA PHE A 217 -9.73 12.43 8.00
C PHE A 217 -10.97 11.55 8.14
N LEU A 218 -11.21 10.69 7.15
CA LEU A 218 -12.35 9.77 7.17
C LEU A 218 -12.23 8.77 8.33
N PHE A 219 -11.15 8.01 8.39
CA PHE A 219 -10.96 6.93 9.37
C PHE A 219 -10.14 7.38 10.57
N LEU A 220 -10.78 7.41 11.73
CA LEU A 220 -10.18 7.86 12.98
C LEU A 220 -9.81 6.70 13.92
N SER A 221 -8.75 6.92 14.68
CA SER A 221 -8.39 6.09 15.83
C SER A 221 -9.29 6.39 17.03
N ARG A 222 -9.25 5.56 18.07
CA ARG A 222 -9.92 5.85 19.37
C ARG A 222 -9.47 7.16 20.02
N ARG A 223 -8.29 7.67 19.62
CA ARG A 223 -7.69 8.90 20.18
C ARG A 223 -8.08 10.16 19.41
N GLY A 224 -8.97 10.07 18.43
CA GLY A 224 -9.38 11.21 17.60
C GLY A 224 -8.32 11.68 16.59
N THR A 225 -7.34 10.85 16.27
CA THR A 225 -6.34 11.11 15.22
C THR A 225 -6.58 10.16 14.03
N ASN A 226 -5.92 10.38 12.89
CA ASN A 226 -5.98 9.45 11.77
C ASN A 226 -5.54 8.04 12.17
N LEU A 227 -6.02 7.04 11.44
CA LEU A 227 -5.69 5.65 11.69
C LEU A 227 -4.28 5.34 11.14
N SER A 228 -3.46 4.61 11.91
CA SER A 228 -2.14 4.19 11.44
C SER A 228 -2.21 3.00 10.48
N ARG A 229 -1.25 2.89 9.56
CA ARG A 229 -1.11 1.73 8.65
C ARG A 229 -0.97 0.41 9.42
N ILE A 230 -0.28 0.44 10.55
CA ILE A 230 -0.07 -0.73 11.42
C ILE A 230 -1.41 -1.20 12.00
N MET A 231 -2.28 -0.27 12.42
CA MET A 231 -3.60 -0.63 12.95
C MET A 231 -4.48 -1.30 11.89
N VAL A 232 -4.48 -0.79 10.66
CA VAL A 232 -5.21 -1.43 9.54
C VAL A 232 -4.69 -2.85 9.29
N PHE A 233 -3.36 -3.04 9.34
CA PHE A 233 -2.77 -4.36 9.23
C PHE A 233 -3.22 -5.30 10.35
N HIS A 234 -3.26 -4.84 11.60
CA HIS A 234 -3.73 -5.63 12.75
C HIS A 234 -5.21 -6.00 12.60
N ILE A 235 -6.07 -5.06 12.20
CA ILE A 235 -7.50 -5.32 11.95
C ILE A 235 -7.65 -6.46 10.93
N ILE A 236 -6.95 -6.38 9.80
CA ILE A 236 -7.03 -7.40 8.75
C ILE A 236 -6.54 -8.76 9.26
N LYS A 237 -5.40 -8.80 9.96
CA LYS A 237 -4.84 -10.03 10.52
C LYS A 237 -5.76 -10.69 11.51
N GLU A 238 -6.33 -9.92 12.44
CA GLU A 238 -7.26 -10.40 13.44
C GLU A 238 -8.51 -11.00 12.79
N GLN A 239 -9.15 -10.29 11.86
CA GLN A 239 -10.35 -10.77 11.21
C GLN A 239 -10.08 -12.00 10.31
N ALA A 240 -8.94 -12.03 9.60
CA ALA A 240 -8.55 -13.20 8.81
C ALA A 240 -8.32 -14.45 9.69
N ASN A 241 -7.72 -14.28 10.86
CA ASN A 241 -7.53 -15.36 11.82
C ASN A 241 -8.88 -15.87 12.37
N ILE A 242 -9.80 -14.97 12.74
CA ILE A 242 -11.14 -15.32 13.23
C ILE A 242 -11.93 -16.07 12.13
N ALA A 243 -11.79 -15.65 10.86
CA ALA A 243 -12.38 -16.32 9.71
C ALA A 243 -11.73 -17.66 9.35
N GLY A 244 -10.65 -18.07 10.05
CA GLY A 244 -9.93 -19.32 9.77
C GLY A 244 -9.13 -19.32 8.47
N ILE A 245 -8.82 -18.15 7.92
CA ILE A 245 -8.07 -18.03 6.65
C ILE A 245 -6.58 -18.28 6.92
N LYS A 246 -6.04 -19.35 6.33
CA LYS A 246 -4.62 -19.74 6.50
C LYS A 246 -3.64 -18.95 5.63
N LYS A 247 -4.13 -18.25 4.59
CA LYS A 247 -3.32 -17.39 3.72
C LYS A 247 -2.72 -16.21 4.48
N ASN A 248 -1.59 -15.69 4.00
CA ASN A 248 -1.00 -14.48 4.60
C ASN A 248 -1.75 -13.22 4.13
N VAL A 249 -2.81 -12.85 4.86
CA VAL A 249 -3.67 -11.72 4.51
C VAL A 249 -3.07 -10.40 4.99
N SER A 250 -3.09 -9.39 4.11
CA SER A 250 -2.58 -8.04 4.35
C SER A 250 -3.37 -7.01 3.50
N PRO A 251 -3.21 -5.70 3.71
CA PRO A 251 -3.80 -4.70 2.80
C PRO A 251 -3.40 -4.91 1.33
N HIS A 252 -2.18 -5.37 1.06
CA HIS A 252 -1.73 -5.69 -0.29
C HIS A 252 -2.48 -6.89 -0.88
N THR A 253 -2.81 -7.88 -0.06
CA THR A 253 -3.61 -9.04 -0.48
C THR A 253 -5.01 -8.61 -0.91
N PHE A 254 -5.67 -7.71 -0.17
CA PHE A 254 -6.98 -7.13 -0.56
C PHE A 254 -6.89 -6.39 -1.89
N ARG A 255 -5.88 -5.55 -2.07
CA ARG A 255 -5.67 -4.81 -3.33
C ARG A 255 -5.34 -5.75 -4.50
N HIS A 256 -4.55 -6.80 -4.27
CA HIS A 256 -4.25 -7.77 -5.31
C HIS A 256 -5.51 -8.57 -5.70
N SER A 257 -6.30 -9.00 -4.72
CA SER A 257 -7.58 -9.67 -4.97
C SER A 257 -8.57 -8.77 -5.71
N PHE A 258 -8.64 -7.46 -5.40
CA PHE A 258 -9.42 -6.49 -6.18
C PHE A 258 -9.02 -6.50 -7.66
N ALA A 259 -7.71 -6.38 -7.94
CA ALA A 259 -7.20 -6.36 -9.31
C ALA A 259 -7.50 -7.68 -10.07
N THR A 260 -7.26 -8.81 -9.40
CA THR A 260 -7.49 -10.15 -9.97
C THR A 260 -8.98 -10.36 -10.27
N HIS A 261 -9.87 -10.04 -9.33
CA HIS A 261 -11.31 -10.24 -9.53
C HIS A 261 -11.89 -9.32 -10.62
N LEU A 262 -11.39 -8.10 -10.77
CA LEU A 262 -11.78 -7.26 -11.90
C LEU A 262 -11.31 -7.84 -13.22
N LEU A 263 -10.07 -8.32 -13.28
CA LEU A 263 -9.52 -8.95 -14.49
C LEU A 263 -10.25 -10.23 -14.86
N GLU A 264 -10.53 -11.10 -13.90
CA GLU A 264 -11.33 -12.32 -14.07
C GLU A 264 -12.78 -12.01 -14.48
N GLY A 265 -13.33 -10.89 -13.99
CA GLY A 265 -14.64 -10.38 -14.40
C GLY A 265 -14.67 -9.80 -15.81
N GLY A 266 -13.53 -9.65 -16.48
CA GLY A 266 -13.42 -9.14 -17.85
C GLY A 266 -13.13 -7.66 -17.96
N ALA A 267 -12.80 -6.97 -16.85
CA ALA A 267 -12.47 -5.56 -16.86
C ALA A 267 -11.20 -5.26 -17.66
N ASN A 268 -11.18 -4.10 -18.30
CA ASN A 268 -10.05 -3.64 -19.09
C ASN A 268 -8.80 -3.44 -18.21
N LEU A 269 -7.69 -4.09 -18.56
CA LEU A 269 -6.42 -4.05 -17.83
C LEU A 269 -5.90 -2.61 -17.62
N ARG A 270 -6.06 -1.75 -18.62
CA ARG A 270 -5.66 -0.33 -18.55
C ARG A 270 -6.49 0.44 -17.52
N ALA A 271 -7.79 0.18 -17.47
CA ALA A 271 -8.68 0.78 -16.46
C ALA A 271 -8.25 0.34 -15.05
N ILE A 272 -7.96 -0.96 -14.85
CA ILE A 272 -7.45 -1.50 -13.59
C ILE A 272 -6.13 -0.81 -13.20
N GLN A 273 -5.19 -0.67 -14.12
CA GLN A 273 -3.91 0.01 -13.89
C GLN A 273 -4.08 1.46 -13.48
N CYS A 274 -5.00 2.20 -14.13
CA CYS A 274 -5.36 3.58 -13.77
C CYS A 274 -5.95 3.66 -12.37
N MET A 275 -6.92 2.81 -12.04
CA MET A 275 -7.53 2.76 -10.70
C MET A 275 -6.48 2.50 -9.62
N LEU A 276 -5.53 1.61 -9.90
CA LEU A 276 -4.45 1.27 -8.99
C LEU A 276 -3.35 2.33 -8.91
N GLY A 277 -3.20 3.21 -9.91
CA GLY A 277 -2.14 4.22 -9.96
C GLY A 277 -0.75 3.57 -10.08
N HIS A 278 -0.55 2.78 -11.15
CA HIS A 278 0.75 2.22 -11.51
C HIS A 278 1.56 3.25 -12.30
N GLU A 279 2.76 3.57 -11.84
CA GLU A 279 3.66 4.61 -12.39
C GLU A 279 4.22 4.30 -13.78
N SER A 280 4.22 3.03 -14.21
CA SER A 280 4.84 2.61 -15.47
C SER A 280 4.09 3.02 -16.74
N ILE A 281 2.92 3.64 -16.60
CA ILE A 281 2.18 4.25 -17.70
C ILE A 281 2.33 5.74 -17.54
N THR A 282 3.36 6.26 -18.18
CA THR A 282 3.72 7.67 -18.27
C THR A 282 2.52 8.52 -18.67
N THR A 283 2.39 9.61 -17.93
CA THR A 283 1.79 10.88 -18.27
C THR A 283 0.35 11.12 -17.89
N THR A 284 0.19 12.28 -17.29
CA THR A 284 -1.04 13.03 -17.04
C THR A 284 -1.98 13.09 -18.27
N GLU A 285 -1.45 12.90 -19.47
CA GLU A 285 -2.21 12.88 -20.73
C GLU A 285 -3.14 11.66 -20.88
N ILE A 286 -2.83 10.51 -20.27
CA ILE A 286 -3.69 9.30 -20.36
C ILE A 286 -4.97 9.48 -19.53
N TYR A 287 -4.94 10.28 -18.47
CA TYR A 287 -6.13 10.56 -17.65
C TYR A 287 -7.17 11.43 -18.36
N THR A 288 -6.79 12.15 -19.41
CA THR A 288 -7.73 12.93 -20.23
C THR A 288 -8.52 12.08 -21.24
N HIS A 289 -8.03 10.86 -21.57
CA HIS A 289 -8.66 9.99 -22.56
C HIS A 289 -9.40 8.78 -21.96
N ILE A 290 -9.17 8.43 -20.68
CA ILE A 290 -9.99 7.42 -19.99
C ILE A 290 -11.12 8.19 -19.30
N ASP A 291 -12.28 8.20 -19.94
CA ASP A 291 -13.49 8.82 -19.43
C ASP A 291 -13.84 8.26 -18.03
N ARG A 292 -14.25 9.14 -17.11
CA ARG A 292 -14.76 8.77 -15.78
C ARG A 292 -15.87 7.74 -15.88
N ASN A 293 -16.71 7.86 -16.90
CA ASN A 293 -17.78 6.92 -17.19
C ASN A 293 -17.25 5.52 -17.49
N MET A 294 -16.15 5.40 -18.23
CA MET A 294 -15.50 4.12 -18.50
C MET A 294 -14.97 3.48 -17.21
N LEU A 295 -14.26 4.23 -16.36
CA LEU A 295 -13.77 3.67 -15.07
C LEU A 295 -14.91 3.21 -14.17
N ARG A 296 -16.03 3.96 -14.19
CA ARG A 296 -17.22 3.62 -13.42
C ARG A 296 -17.92 2.38 -13.98
N SER A 297 -18.07 2.26 -15.31
CA SER A 297 -18.68 1.08 -15.94
C SER A 297 -17.87 -0.17 -15.66
N GLU A 298 -16.55 -0.13 -15.76
CA GLU A 298 -15.67 -1.26 -15.45
C GLU A 298 -15.87 -1.80 -14.00
N ILE A 299 -16.00 -0.91 -13.01
CA ILE A 299 -16.30 -1.33 -11.64
C ILE A 299 -17.73 -1.85 -11.52
N ILE A 300 -18.70 -1.18 -12.14
CA ILE A 300 -20.11 -1.55 -12.03
C ILE A 300 -20.35 -2.91 -12.69
N GLU A 301 -19.72 -3.18 -13.82
CA GLU A 301 -19.96 -4.37 -14.62
C GLU A 301 -19.17 -5.59 -14.15
N HIS A 302 -17.94 -5.37 -13.66
CA HIS A 302 -16.98 -6.44 -13.45
C HIS A 302 -16.59 -6.69 -11.98
N HIS A 303 -16.86 -5.72 -11.06
CA HIS A 303 -16.50 -5.93 -9.67
C HIS A 303 -17.57 -6.76 -8.93
N PRO A 304 -17.18 -7.82 -8.17
CA PRO A 304 -18.14 -8.74 -7.51
C PRO A 304 -19.12 -8.03 -6.55
N ARG A 305 -18.72 -6.93 -5.90
CA ARG A 305 -19.60 -6.15 -5.02
C ARG A 305 -20.77 -5.52 -5.76
N ASN A 306 -20.55 -5.08 -6.99
CA ASN A 306 -21.58 -4.41 -7.79
C ASN A 306 -22.48 -5.41 -8.52
N ILE A 307 -21.94 -6.54 -8.97
CA ILE A 307 -22.71 -7.63 -9.56
C ILE A 307 -23.75 -8.10 -8.54
N LYS A 308 -23.32 -8.49 -7.34
CA LYS A 308 -24.22 -8.91 -6.26
C LYS A 308 -25.24 -7.82 -5.84
N TYR A 309 -24.84 -6.56 -5.86
CA TYR A 309 -25.75 -5.46 -5.55
C TYR A 309 -26.86 -5.35 -6.57
N ARG A 310 -26.54 -5.40 -7.87
CA ARG A 310 -27.54 -5.36 -8.94
C ARG A 310 -28.50 -6.56 -8.94
N GLU A 311 -27.99 -7.75 -8.67
CA GLU A 311 -28.81 -8.95 -8.54
C GLU A 311 -29.82 -8.81 -7.39
N ASN A 312 -29.36 -8.30 -6.23
CA ASN A 312 -30.22 -8.08 -5.09
C ASN A 312 -31.26 -6.97 -5.35
N GLU A 313 -30.91 -5.90 -6.03
CA GLU A 313 -31.85 -4.83 -6.39
C GLU A 313 -32.90 -5.31 -7.41
N LYS A 314 -32.48 -6.10 -8.41
CA LYS A 314 -33.44 -6.73 -9.35
C LYS A 314 -34.42 -7.65 -8.62
N ARG A 315 -33.94 -8.51 -7.74
CA ARG A 315 -34.79 -9.40 -6.95
C ARG A 315 -35.78 -8.64 -6.09
N LYS A 316 -35.37 -7.56 -5.45
CA LYS A 316 -36.28 -6.70 -4.64
C LYS A 316 -37.33 -6.02 -5.50
N ALA A 317 -36.96 -5.54 -6.70
CA ALA A 317 -37.90 -4.96 -7.63
C ALA A 317 -38.94 -5.98 -8.09
N GLU A 318 -38.52 -7.21 -8.45
CA GLU A 318 -39.40 -8.32 -8.82
C GLU A 318 -40.33 -8.72 -7.65
N GLU A 319 -39.82 -8.78 -6.41
CA GLU A 319 -40.61 -9.05 -5.21
C GLU A 319 -41.66 -7.94 -4.94
N GLN A 320 -41.30 -6.68 -5.23
CA GLN A 320 -42.24 -5.55 -5.08
C GLN A 320 -43.31 -5.57 -6.17
N GLU A 321 -42.96 -5.78 -7.42
CA GLU A 321 -43.92 -5.92 -8.53
C GLU A 321 -44.91 -7.07 -8.27
N TYR A 322 -44.43 -8.20 -7.73
CA TYR A 322 -45.27 -9.32 -7.37
C TYR A 322 -46.28 -8.96 -6.25
N LYS A 323 -45.84 -8.21 -5.23
CA LYS A 323 -46.71 -7.72 -4.15
C LYS A 323 -47.75 -6.73 -4.64
N ASP A 324 -47.34 -5.78 -5.48
CA ASP A 324 -48.24 -4.76 -6.04
C ASP A 324 -49.30 -5.39 -6.97
N SER A 325 -48.91 -6.41 -7.75
CA SER A 325 -49.84 -7.14 -8.61
C SER A 325 -50.81 -8.04 -7.82
N SER A 326 -50.37 -8.59 -6.69
CA SER A 326 -51.26 -9.40 -5.80
C SER A 326 -52.30 -8.55 -5.06
N VAL A 327 -51.94 -7.31 -4.68
CA VAL A 327 -52.86 -6.37 -4.02
C VAL A 327 -53.94 -5.87 -4.99
N ASN A 328 -53.60 -5.62 -6.25
CA ASN A 328 -54.58 -5.19 -7.25
C ASN A 328 -55.59 -6.28 -7.62
N ASN A 329 -55.20 -7.55 -7.56
CA ASN A 329 -56.10 -8.67 -7.83
C ASN A 329 -57.08 -8.96 -6.67
N GLU A 330 -56.83 -8.50 -5.44
CA GLU A 330 -57.76 -8.61 -4.29
C GLU A 330 -58.78 -7.47 -4.26
N HIS A 331 -58.59 -6.36 -4.94
CA HIS A 331 -59.54 -5.25 -5.04
C HIS A 331 -60.51 -5.38 -6.22
N GLU A 332 -60.31 -6.32 -7.13
CA GLU A 332 -61.22 -6.58 -8.27
C GLU A 332 -62.23 -7.75 -7.98
N LYS A 333 -62.22 -8.30 -6.79
CA LYS A 333 -63.24 -9.29 -6.33
C LYS A 333 -64.15 -8.72 -5.29
#